data_57f00e7ff05b08f2eb42f25ad47ef45e
#
_entry.id   57f00e7ff05b08f2eb42f25ad47ef45e
#
_cell.length_a   1.000
_cell.length_b   1.000
_cell.length_c   1.000
_cell.angle_alpha   90.00
_cell.angle_beta   90.00
_cell.angle_gamma   90.00
#
_symmetry.space_group_name_H-M   'P 1'
#
loop_
_entity.id
_entity.type
_entity.pdbx_description
1 polymer ?
#
loop_
_entity_poly.entity_id
_entity_poly.type
_entity_poly.pdbx_seq_one_letter_code
_entity_poly.pdbx_strand_id
1 'polypeptide(L)'
;KRLGVKVYPSWALIDQRGQLARVIKGSINKSQALALLKDAEADLSAAEHTFYQPKANQDSVPVQARTVYLAGGCFWGVEAYFERIDGVLDAVSGYANGRTENPSYEDVIYRNTGHAETVKVTYNPEQLSLDDILLYYFRIIDPTSLNKQGNDRGTQYRAGVYTDNPAEQPVVAAALTELRLRYKRPVVVENQPLQNFYQAEQYHQDYLMKNPNGYCHVDLNLADEPLPSPAAPAGQTQQEFDASRFQKPDSKTLQQRLSREEYQVTQNNGTERAFSHRYDGLFEPGLYVDIVSG
;
A
#
# COMPACT_ATOMS: atom_id res chain seq x y z
N LYS A 1 8.61 18.67 -7.81
CA LYS A 1 7.61 18.69 -6.69
C LYS A 1 6.45 17.79 -7.09
N ARG A 2 6.21 16.69 -6.38
CA ARG A 2 5.02 15.84 -6.58
C ARG A 2 3.77 16.60 -6.11
N LEU A 3 2.71 16.57 -6.91
CA LEU A 3 1.50 17.40 -6.72
C LEU A 3 0.51 16.84 -5.69
N GLY A 4 0.86 15.84 -4.90
CA GLY A 4 -0.01 15.26 -3.87
C GLY A 4 -1.33 14.65 -4.40
N VAL A 5 -1.34 14.20 -5.66
CA VAL A 5 -2.53 13.65 -6.31
C VAL A 5 -2.63 12.17 -5.99
N LYS A 6 -3.60 11.78 -5.17
CA LYS A 6 -3.77 10.43 -4.64
C LYS A 6 -4.87 9.58 -5.33
N VAL A 7 -5.51 10.08 -6.39
CA VAL A 7 -6.58 9.38 -7.11
C VAL A 7 -6.29 9.40 -8.59
N TYR A 8 -6.19 8.24 -9.20
CA TYR A 8 -5.96 8.07 -10.63
C TYR A 8 -7.26 7.70 -11.35
N PRO A 9 -7.43 8.21 -12.58
CA PRO A 9 -6.67 9.27 -13.23
C PRO A 9 -6.96 10.64 -12.61
N SER A 10 -5.94 11.49 -12.55
CA SER A 10 -6.05 12.86 -12.02
C SER A 10 -5.34 13.85 -12.92
N TRP A 11 -5.83 15.07 -12.94
CA TRP A 11 -5.32 16.15 -13.78
C TRP A 11 -4.92 17.31 -12.88
N ALA A 12 -3.75 17.86 -13.11
CA ALA A 12 -3.28 19.05 -12.41
C ALA A 12 -3.17 20.20 -13.40
N LEU A 13 -3.86 21.31 -13.11
CA LEU A 13 -3.67 22.57 -13.80
C LEU A 13 -2.55 23.32 -13.11
N ILE A 14 -1.53 23.70 -13.90
CA ILE A 14 -0.38 24.45 -13.42
C ILE A 14 -0.38 25.80 -14.12
N ASP A 15 -0.23 26.88 -13.38
CA ASP A 15 -0.18 28.24 -13.91
C ASP A 15 1.14 28.52 -14.65
N GLN A 16 1.23 29.69 -15.29
CA GLN A 16 2.41 30.14 -16.04
C GLN A 16 3.67 30.29 -15.16
N ARG A 17 3.52 30.30 -13.83
CA ARG A 17 4.61 30.37 -12.85
C ARG A 17 5.01 29.01 -12.33
N GLY A 18 4.42 27.92 -12.85
CA GLY A 18 4.67 26.55 -12.41
C GLY A 18 4.01 26.18 -11.08
N GLN A 19 2.98 26.94 -10.66
CA GLN A 19 2.26 26.66 -9.42
C GLN A 19 0.97 25.90 -9.70
N LEU A 20 0.59 25.00 -8.79
CA LEU A 20 -0.62 24.20 -8.88
C LEU A 20 -1.86 25.09 -8.72
N ALA A 21 -2.61 25.28 -9.79
CA ALA A 21 -3.84 26.07 -9.79
C ALA A 21 -5.05 25.22 -9.39
N ARG A 22 -5.17 23.97 -9.88
CA ARG A 22 -6.30 23.10 -9.60
C ARG A 22 -5.95 21.62 -9.77
N VAL A 23 -6.55 20.74 -8.95
CA VAL A 23 -6.51 19.29 -9.13
C VAL A 23 -7.91 18.77 -9.42
N ILE A 24 -8.05 17.94 -10.46
CA ILE A 24 -9.30 17.32 -10.88
C ILE A 24 -9.13 15.82 -10.77
N LYS A 25 -9.99 15.18 -9.99
CA LYS A 25 -9.98 13.73 -9.79
C LYS A 25 -10.89 13.05 -10.80
N GLY A 26 -10.44 11.94 -11.40
CA GLY A 26 -11.19 11.15 -12.36
C GLY A 26 -10.75 11.34 -13.81
N SER A 27 -11.30 10.50 -14.69
CA SER A 27 -11.08 10.59 -16.13
C SER A 27 -11.87 11.76 -16.73
N ILE A 28 -11.23 12.58 -17.55
CA ILE A 28 -11.88 13.62 -18.32
C ILE A 28 -11.68 13.36 -19.81
N ASN A 29 -12.71 13.60 -20.61
CA ASN A 29 -12.59 13.55 -22.07
C ASN A 29 -12.01 14.86 -22.62
N LYS A 30 -11.66 14.85 -23.91
CA LYS A 30 -11.06 16.02 -24.59
C LYS A 30 -11.90 17.30 -24.48
N SER A 31 -13.22 17.19 -24.57
CA SER A 31 -14.12 18.34 -24.49
C SER A 31 -14.14 18.93 -23.08
N GLN A 32 -14.15 18.08 -22.06
CA GLN A 32 -14.05 18.48 -20.66
C GLN A 32 -12.70 19.12 -20.35
N ALA A 33 -11.60 18.57 -20.88
CA ALA A 33 -10.27 19.15 -20.72
C ALA A 33 -10.19 20.56 -21.35
N LEU A 34 -10.75 20.75 -22.55
CA LEU A 34 -10.78 22.05 -23.22
C LEU A 34 -11.68 23.06 -22.50
N ALA A 35 -12.81 22.63 -21.92
CA ALA A 35 -13.67 23.50 -21.12
C ALA A 35 -12.94 23.98 -19.87
N LEU A 36 -12.24 23.08 -19.16
CA LEU A 36 -11.45 23.41 -17.97
C LEU A 36 -10.29 24.36 -18.26
N LEU A 37 -9.65 24.26 -19.42
CA LEU A 37 -8.61 25.21 -19.84
C LEU A 37 -9.20 26.59 -20.11
N LYS A 38 -10.39 26.68 -20.74
CA LYS A 38 -11.09 27.95 -20.99
C LYS A 38 -11.57 28.62 -19.70
N ASP A 39 -12.10 27.81 -18.76
CA ASP A 39 -12.51 28.30 -17.44
C ASP A 39 -11.29 28.79 -16.63
N ALA A 40 -10.15 28.10 -16.72
CA ALA A 40 -8.92 28.51 -16.10
C ALA A 40 -8.35 29.81 -16.69
N GLU A 41 -8.45 30.03 -18.01
CA GLU A 41 -8.07 31.28 -18.65
C GLU A 41 -9.01 32.43 -18.23
N ALA A 42 -10.29 32.18 -18.04
CA ALA A 42 -11.26 33.16 -17.57
C ALA A 42 -11.01 33.52 -16.08
N ASP A 43 -10.76 32.54 -15.23
CA ASP A 43 -10.42 32.72 -13.82
C ASP A 43 -9.08 33.47 -13.63
N LEU A 44 -8.09 33.21 -14.48
CA LEU A 44 -6.80 33.90 -14.46
C LEU A 44 -6.90 35.37 -14.88
N SER A 45 -7.95 35.73 -15.63
CA SER A 45 -8.20 37.12 -16.06
C SER A 45 -9.04 37.92 -15.04
N ALA A 46 -9.79 37.23 -14.16
CA ALA A 46 -10.72 37.82 -13.21
C ALA A 46 -10.21 37.84 -11.74
N ALA A 47 -9.16 37.10 -11.44
CA ALA A 47 -8.67 36.98 -10.07
C ALA A 47 -7.52 37.92 -9.78
N GLU A 48 -7.85 39.11 -9.27
CA GLU A 48 -7.03 39.70 -8.25
C GLU A 48 -6.95 38.74 -7.05
N HIS A 49 -5.85 38.01 -6.98
CA HIS A 49 -5.24 37.45 -5.76
C HIS A 49 -6.13 36.93 -4.63
N THR A 50 -6.73 35.80 -4.80
CA THR A 50 -6.89 34.87 -3.69
C THR A 50 -6.18 33.56 -4.05
N PHE A 51 -4.87 33.55 -3.84
CA PHE A 51 -4.12 32.30 -3.82
C PHE A 51 -4.80 31.37 -2.81
N TYR A 52 -5.14 30.15 -3.23
CA TYR A 52 -5.19 29.06 -2.28
C TYR A 52 -3.77 28.95 -1.69
N GLN A 53 -3.52 29.74 -0.68
CA GLN A 53 -2.61 29.30 0.34
C GLN A 53 -3.33 28.11 0.97
N PRO A 54 -2.77 26.87 0.91
CA PRO A 54 -3.20 25.88 1.87
C PRO A 54 -3.18 26.65 3.18
N LYS A 55 -4.32 26.71 3.91
CA LYS A 55 -4.31 27.20 5.28
C LYS A 55 -3.15 26.45 5.91
N ALA A 56 -2.01 27.11 6.02
CA ALA A 56 -1.01 26.71 6.94
C ALA A 56 -1.79 26.72 8.24
N ASN A 57 -2.15 25.53 8.73
CA ASN A 57 -2.44 25.37 10.13
C ASN A 57 -1.23 25.98 10.80
N GLN A 58 -1.39 27.18 11.35
CA GLN A 58 -0.31 27.91 12.03
C GLN A 58 0.20 27.15 13.25
N ASP A 59 -0.32 25.93 13.49
CA ASP A 59 0.07 25.00 14.55
C ASP A 59 0.61 23.66 14.00
N SER A 60 0.84 23.48 12.69
CA SER A 60 1.47 22.27 12.21
C SER A 60 2.98 22.34 12.44
N VAL A 61 3.43 21.76 13.54
CA VAL A 61 4.81 21.31 13.67
C VAL A 61 5.16 20.59 12.37
N PRO A 62 6.29 20.92 11.69
CA PRO A 62 6.67 20.21 10.48
C PRO A 62 6.65 18.71 10.74
N VAL A 63 5.85 17.96 9.99
CA VAL A 63 5.81 16.49 10.12
C VAL A 63 7.22 15.99 9.91
N GLN A 64 7.82 15.42 10.94
CA GLN A 64 9.14 14.81 10.86
C GLN A 64 9.00 13.48 10.09
N ALA A 65 9.05 13.56 8.76
CA ALA A 65 8.97 12.40 7.88
C ALA A 65 10.03 11.36 8.28
N ARG A 66 9.66 10.09 8.24
CA ARG A 66 10.57 8.96 8.44
C ARG A 66 10.83 8.24 7.14
N THR A 67 11.92 7.48 7.10
CA THR A 67 12.36 6.76 5.92
C THR A 67 12.73 5.32 6.26
N VAL A 68 12.32 4.39 5.40
CA VAL A 68 12.74 2.99 5.43
C VAL A 68 13.06 2.53 4.01
N TYR A 69 13.96 1.55 3.87
CA TYR A 69 14.42 1.06 2.57
C TYR A 69 14.01 -0.39 2.40
N LEU A 70 13.21 -0.68 1.39
CA LEU A 70 12.53 -1.94 1.19
C LEU A 70 13.00 -2.60 -0.12
N ALA A 71 13.69 -3.72 -0.01
CA ALA A 71 14.07 -4.57 -1.12
C ALA A 71 13.05 -5.71 -1.25
N GLY A 72 12.40 -5.85 -2.40
CA GLY A 72 11.29 -6.79 -2.59
C GLY A 72 11.11 -7.27 -4.03
N GLY A 73 12.21 -7.66 -4.70
CA GLY A 73 12.19 -7.98 -6.12
C GLY A 73 12.33 -6.75 -7.01
N CYS A 74 11.74 -6.77 -8.20
CA CYS A 74 11.77 -5.62 -9.10
C CYS A 74 11.19 -4.37 -8.43
N PHE A 75 11.97 -3.33 -8.30
CA PHE A 75 11.61 -2.10 -7.60
C PHE A 75 10.46 -1.31 -8.25
N TRP A 76 10.16 -1.49 -9.55
CA TRP A 76 9.03 -0.82 -10.20
C TRP A 76 7.69 -1.14 -9.55
N GLY A 77 7.47 -2.43 -9.22
CA GLY A 77 6.25 -2.87 -8.54
C GLY A 77 6.19 -2.38 -7.11
N VAL A 78 7.30 -2.45 -6.40
CA VAL A 78 7.39 -1.99 -5.00
C VAL A 78 7.18 -0.47 -4.90
N GLU A 79 7.81 0.33 -5.78
CA GLU A 79 7.62 1.78 -5.86
C GLU A 79 6.15 2.13 -6.10
N ALA A 80 5.57 1.62 -7.20
CA ALA A 80 4.19 1.90 -7.58
C ALA A 80 3.16 1.46 -6.53
N TYR A 81 3.46 0.40 -5.77
CA TYR A 81 2.63 -0.06 -4.67
C TYR A 81 2.65 0.91 -3.49
N PHE A 82 3.84 1.30 -3.02
CA PHE A 82 3.95 2.21 -1.88
C PHE A 82 3.45 3.62 -2.19
N GLU A 83 3.56 4.07 -3.43
CA GLU A 83 2.99 5.36 -3.85
C GLU A 83 1.47 5.47 -3.71
N ARG A 84 0.76 4.34 -3.67
CA ARG A 84 -0.70 4.29 -3.51
C ARG A 84 -1.15 4.40 -2.05
N ILE A 85 -0.26 4.10 -1.10
CA ILE A 85 -0.61 3.99 0.31
C ILE A 85 -0.74 5.38 0.92
N ASP A 86 -1.88 5.64 1.56
CA ASP A 86 -2.11 6.88 2.30
C ASP A 86 -1.13 7.02 3.46
N GLY A 87 -0.48 8.19 3.57
CA GLY A 87 0.58 8.42 4.56
C GLY A 87 1.99 8.21 4.01
N VAL A 88 2.17 7.53 2.88
CA VAL A 88 3.44 7.54 2.13
C VAL A 88 3.57 8.88 1.42
N LEU A 89 4.67 9.57 1.66
CA LEU A 89 4.96 10.89 1.13
C LEU A 89 5.76 10.82 -0.17
N ASP A 90 6.63 9.82 -0.28
CA ASP A 90 7.49 9.60 -1.44
C ASP A 90 8.01 8.15 -1.48
N ALA A 91 8.19 7.59 -2.69
CA ALA A 91 8.85 6.32 -2.91
C ALA A 91 9.85 6.49 -4.07
N VAL A 92 11.09 6.07 -3.88
CA VAL A 92 12.18 6.27 -4.83
C VAL A 92 12.90 4.98 -5.08
N SER A 93 12.91 4.51 -6.32
CA SER A 93 13.66 3.33 -6.76
C SER A 93 15.17 3.57 -6.72
N GLY A 94 15.93 2.59 -6.25
CA GLY A 94 17.37 2.69 -6.11
C GLY A 94 18.05 1.36 -5.82
N TYR A 95 19.32 1.43 -5.47
CA TYR A 95 20.21 0.30 -5.20
C TYR A 95 20.81 0.43 -3.80
N ALA A 96 20.63 -0.58 -2.94
CA ALA A 96 21.09 -0.53 -1.56
C ALA A 96 22.01 -1.69 -1.18
N ASN A 97 22.81 -1.43 -0.16
CA ASN A 97 23.64 -2.43 0.56
C ASN A 97 24.53 -3.26 -0.37
N GLY A 98 25.13 -2.61 -1.35
CA GLY A 98 26.15 -3.20 -2.22
C GLY A 98 27.57 -2.76 -1.88
N ARG A 99 28.52 -3.18 -2.69
CA ARG A 99 29.96 -3.00 -2.48
C ARG A 99 30.61 -1.93 -3.35
N THR A 100 29.89 -1.43 -4.34
CA THR A 100 30.38 -0.43 -5.28
C THR A 100 29.72 0.91 -5.05
N GLU A 101 30.40 2.00 -5.39
CA GLU A 101 29.84 3.34 -5.32
C GLU A 101 29.15 3.68 -6.66
N ASN A 102 28.02 4.39 -6.57
CA ASN A 102 27.27 4.89 -7.73
C ASN A 102 27.11 3.87 -8.86
N PRO A 103 26.57 2.66 -8.59
CA PRO A 103 26.40 1.65 -9.62
C PRO A 103 25.34 2.08 -10.63
N SER A 104 25.56 1.77 -11.90
CA SER A 104 24.52 1.79 -12.91
C SER A 104 23.64 0.55 -12.81
N TYR A 105 22.45 0.59 -13.46
CA TYR A 105 21.58 -0.58 -13.59
C TYR A 105 22.31 -1.78 -14.17
N GLU A 106 23.11 -1.56 -15.24
CA GLU A 106 23.90 -2.61 -15.87
C GLU A 106 24.92 -3.22 -14.90
N ASP A 107 25.55 -2.41 -14.04
CA ASP A 107 26.46 -2.91 -13.01
C ASP A 107 25.75 -3.83 -12.04
N VAL A 108 24.57 -3.43 -11.56
CA VAL A 108 23.77 -4.22 -10.61
C VAL A 108 23.33 -5.56 -11.21
N ILE A 109 22.90 -5.55 -12.47
CA ILE A 109 22.37 -6.76 -13.14
C ILE A 109 23.51 -7.71 -13.58
N TYR A 110 24.61 -7.18 -14.11
CA TYR A 110 25.60 -8.02 -14.78
C TYR A 110 26.93 -8.18 -14.04
N ARG A 111 27.26 -7.30 -13.08
CA ARG A 111 28.59 -7.30 -12.44
C ARG A 111 28.62 -7.75 -10.99
N ASN A 112 27.53 -8.29 -10.49
CA ASN A 112 27.43 -8.78 -9.10
C ASN A 112 27.96 -7.77 -8.08
N THR A 113 27.47 -6.55 -8.12
CA THR A 113 27.86 -5.46 -7.20
C THR A 113 27.40 -5.69 -5.76
N GLY A 114 26.52 -6.67 -5.56
CA GLY A 114 25.92 -6.98 -4.27
C GLY A 114 24.80 -6.04 -3.85
N HIS A 115 24.44 -5.04 -4.66
CA HIS A 115 23.28 -4.20 -4.40
C HIS A 115 21.98 -4.97 -4.56
N ALA A 116 20.97 -4.60 -3.74
CA ALA A 116 19.57 -4.99 -3.96
C ALA A 116 18.83 -3.85 -4.67
N GLU A 117 17.94 -4.20 -5.60
CA GLU A 117 16.89 -3.29 -6.02
C GLU A 117 16.02 -2.96 -4.82
N THR A 118 15.93 -1.67 -4.49
CA THR A 118 15.38 -1.21 -3.22
C THR A 118 14.58 0.06 -3.45
N VAL A 119 13.45 0.17 -2.76
CA VAL A 119 12.66 1.41 -2.74
C VAL A 119 12.86 2.12 -1.42
N LYS A 120 13.29 3.38 -1.49
CA LYS A 120 13.30 4.30 -0.36
C LYS A 120 11.89 4.82 -0.16
N VAL A 121 11.24 4.43 0.92
CA VAL A 121 9.88 4.86 1.28
C VAL A 121 9.98 5.94 2.35
N THR A 122 9.49 7.14 2.03
CA THR A 122 9.36 8.27 2.97
C THR A 122 7.89 8.39 3.38
N TYR A 123 7.61 8.38 4.68
CA TYR A 123 6.24 8.35 5.19
C TYR A 123 6.00 9.32 6.35
N ASN A 124 4.74 9.66 6.58
CA ASN A 124 4.28 10.46 7.71
C ASN A 124 4.05 9.56 8.93
N PRO A 125 4.86 9.64 9.99
CA PRO A 125 4.72 8.79 11.17
C PRO A 125 3.46 9.08 12.01
N GLU A 126 2.74 10.17 11.74
CA GLU A 126 1.46 10.46 12.36
C GLU A 126 0.30 9.68 11.71
N GLN A 127 0.49 9.18 10.48
CA GLN A 127 -0.51 8.45 9.70
C GLN A 127 -0.17 6.96 9.56
N LEU A 128 1.11 6.63 9.51
CA LEU A 128 1.63 5.26 9.33
C LEU A 128 2.77 5.03 10.31
N SER A 129 2.70 3.95 11.08
CA SER A 129 3.85 3.45 11.84
C SER A 129 4.79 2.64 10.95
N LEU A 130 6.01 2.34 11.44
CA LEU A 130 6.91 1.41 10.76
C LEU A 130 6.28 0.01 10.68
N ASP A 131 5.54 -0.42 11.71
CA ASP A 131 4.83 -1.69 11.70
C ASP A 131 3.79 -1.75 10.58
N ASP A 132 3.05 -0.67 10.32
CA ASP A 132 2.10 -0.58 9.21
C ASP A 132 2.82 -0.71 7.86
N ILE A 133 3.93 -0.01 7.67
CA ILE A 133 4.77 -0.12 6.46
C ILE A 133 5.24 -1.57 6.25
N LEU A 134 5.67 -2.25 7.32
CA LEU A 134 6.12 -3.65 7.24
C LEU A 134 4.96 -4.60 6.90
N LEU A 135 3.76 -4.36 7.43
CA LEU A 135 2.57 -5.14 7.08
C LEU A 135 2.21 -4.99 5.60
N TYR A 136 2.26 -3.76 5.05
CA TYR A 136 2.09 -3.53 3.61
C TYR A 136 3.18 -4.23 2.79
N TYR A 137 4.44 -4.14 3.21
CA TYR A 137 5.56 -4.77 2.52
C TYR A 137 5.44 -6.29 2.47
N PHE A 138 5.06 -6.95 3.58
CA PHE A 138 4.92 -8.41 3.63
C PHE A 138 3.79 -8.96 2.77
N ARG A 139 2.85 -8.13 2.34
CA ARG A 139 1.79 -8.53 1.39
C ARG A 139 2.29 -8.78 -0.02
N ILE A 140 3.37 -8.10 -0.41
CA ILE A 140 3.82 -8.05 -1.80
C ILE A 140 5.08 -8.88 -2.08
N ILE A 141 5.60 -9.60 -1.08
CA ILE A 141 6.78 -10.45 -1.23
C ILE A 141 6.46 -11.91 -0.88
N ASP A 142 7.24 -12.86 -1.44
CA ASP A 142 7.40 -14.18 -0.85
C ASP A 142 8.60 -14.15 0.12
N PRO A 143 8.37 -14.07 1.45
CA PRO A 143 9.44 -13.90 2.42
C PRO A 143 10.31 -15.16 2.56
N THR A 144 9.92 -16.28 1.96
CA THR A 144 10.67 -17.55 1.97
C THR A 144 11.49 -17.79 0.70
N SER A 145 11.44 -16.84 -0.24
CA SER A 145 12.11 -16.99 -1.54
C SER A 145 13.48 -16.31 -1.52
N LEU A 146 14.54 -17.10 -1.52
CA LEU A 146 15.91 -16.58 -1.52
C LEU A 146 16.29 -16.05 -2.91
N ASN A 147 16.76 -14.79 -2.96
CA ASN A 147 17.25 -14.13 -4.18
C ASN A 147 16.27 -14.23 -5.37
N LYS A 148 14.98 -14.16 -5.07
CA LYS A 148 13.93 -14.28 -6.09
C LYS A 148 12.63 -13.67 -5.61
N GLN A 149 11.93 -12.92 -6.48
CA GLN A 149 10.53 -12.52 -6.31
C GLN A 149 9.81 -12.67 -7.66
N GLY A 150 8.65 -13.31 -7.65
CA GLY A 150 7.94 -13.62 -8.89
C GLY A 150 8.81 -14.38 -9.90
N ASN A 151 9.01 -13.80 -11.08
CA ASN A 151 9.85 -14.36 -12.14
C ASN A 151 11.31 -13.85 -12.06
N ASP A 152 11.59 -12.81 -11.29
CA ASP A 152 12.90 -12.17 -11.18
C ASP A 152 13.83 -12.99 -10.29
N ARG A 153 15.03 -13.32 -10.81
CA ARG A 153 16.03 -14.17 -10.16
C ARG A 153 17.38 -13.47 -10.12
N GLY A 154 18.03 -13.48 -8.99
CA GLY A 154 19.33 -12.88 -8.74
C GLY A 154 19.41 -12.24 -7.38
N THR A 155 20.64 -12.04 -6.87
CA THR A 155 20.87 -11.41 -5.56
C THR A 155 20.30 -10.01 -5.44
N GLN A 156 20.17 -9.30 -6.56
CA GLN A 156 19.56 -7.97 -6.66
C GLN A 156 18.05 -8.00 -6.34
N TYR A 157 17.38 -9.15 -6.49
CA TYR A 157 15.94 -9.30 -6.21
C TYR A 157 15.66 -9.96 -4.85
N ARG A 158 16.64 -9.96 -3.94
CA ARG A 158 16.43 -10.45 -2.57
C ARG A 158 15.47 -9.56 -1.79
N ALA A 159 14.78 -10.15 -0.82
CA ALA A 159 13.92 -9.40 0.09
C ALA A 159 14.73 -8.89 1.30
N GLY A 160 14.49 -7.65 1.70
CA GLY A 160 15.17 -7.06 2.85
C GLY A 160 14.54 -5.74 3.30
N VAL A 161 14.74 -5.45 4.58
CA VAL A 161 14.40 -4.18 5.21
C VAL A 161 15.70 -3.56 5.72
N TYR A 162 16.00 -2.36 5.26
CA TYR A 162 17.19 -1.63 5.68
C TYR A 162 16.77 -0.31 6.32
N THR A 163 17.37 0.04 7.44
CA THR A 163 17.07 1.27 8.19
C THR A 163 18.35 2.02 8.49
N ASP A 164 18.31 3.34 8.43
CA ASP A 164 19.39 4.24 8.83
C ASP A 164 19.29 4.64 10.31
N ASN A 165 18.17 4.31 10.97
CA ASN A 165 17.94 4.52 12.39
C ASN A 165 18.12 3.20 13.16
N PRO A 166 19.17 3.06 14.02
CA PRO A 166 19.38 1.84 14.80
C PRO A 166 18.22 1.46 15.73
N ALA A 167 17.40 2.42 16.16
CA ALA A 167 16.25 2.16 17.01
C ALA A 167 15.11 1.40 16.30
N GLU A 168 15.11 1.36 14.96
CA GLU A 168 14.11 0.66 14.16
C GLU A 168 14.46 -0.82 13.94
N GLN A 169 15.73 -1.21 14.08
CA GLN A 169 16.16 -2.60 13.91
C GLN A 169 15.40 -3.60 14.80
N PRO A 170 15.15 -3.32 16.09
CA PRO A 170 14.35 -4.19 16.95
C PRO A 170 12.87 -4.31 16.48
N VAL A 171 12.29 -3.24 15.96
CA VAL A 171 10.91 -3.24 15.44
C VAL A 171 10.83 -4.19 14.24
N VAL A 172 11.75 -4.05 13.28
CA VAL A 172 11.83 -4.96 12.12
C VAL A 172 12.07 -6.41 12.58
N ALA A 173 12.94 -6.64 13.55
CA ALA A 173 13.21 -7.98 14.08
C ALA A 173 11.97 -8.62 14.73
N ALA A 174 11.18 -7.84 15.47
CA ALA A 174 9.90 -8.29 16.06
C ALA A 174 8.90 -8.67 14.96
N ALA A 175 8.67 -7.80 13.98
CA ALA A 175 7.78 -8.05 12.86
C ALA A 175 8.18 -9.29 12.05
N LEU A 176 9.47 -9.51 11.80
CA LEU A 176 9.98 -10.71 11.14
C LEU A 176 9.80 -11.97 12.00
N THR A 177 9.86 -11.83 13.31
CA THR A 177 9.60 -12.97 14.22
C THR A 177 8.14 -13.42 14.13
N GLU A 178 7.21 -12.49 14.13
CA GLU A 178 5.79 -12.80 13.92
C GLU A 178 5.52 -13.35 12.51
N LEU A 179 6.16 -12.79 11.50
CA LEU A 179 6.05 -13.29 10.13
C LEU A 179 6.49 -14.75 10.03
N ARG A 180 7.58 -15.15 10.69
CA ARG A 180 8.09 -16.54 10.70
C ARG A 180 7.06 -17.55 11.19
N LEU A 181 6.17 -17.16 12.11
CA LEU A 181 5.14 -18.06 12.66
C LEU A 181 4.10 -18.47 11.59
N ARG A 182 3.98 -17.70 10.50
CA ARG A 182 3.01 -17.93 9.42
C ARG A 182 3.52 -18.89 8.34
N TYR A 183 4.81 -19.22 8.33
CA TYR A 183 5.47 -19.98 7.27
C TYR A 183 6.12 -21.25 7.78
N LYS A 184 5.97 -22.34 7.02
CA LYS A 184 6.67 -23.61 7.27
C LYS A 184 8.13 -23.60 6.79
N ARG A 185 8.41 -22.77 5.77
CA ARG A 185 9.75 -22.58 5.22
C ARG A 185 10.46 -21.44 5.96
N PRO A 186 11.80 -21.44 6.02
CA PRO A 186 12.54 -20.33 6.62
C PRO A 186 12.21 -18.99 5.94
N VAL A 187 11.96 -17.95 6.72
CA VAL A 187 11.87 -16.57 6.25
C VAL A 187 13.29 -16.07 6.06
N VAL A 188 13.60 -15.61 4.84
CA VAL A 188 14.92 -15.18 4.38
C VAL A 188 15.03 -13.68 4.14
N VAL A 189 14.08 -12.92 4.62
CA VAL A 189 14.09 -11.45 4.55
C VAL A 189 15.23 -10.91 5.40
N GLU A 190 16.11 -10.09 4.79
CA GLU A 190 17.19 -9.43 5.50
C GLU A 190 16.65 -8.35 6.44
N ASN A 191 17.28 -8.20 7.62
CA ASN A 191 17.11 -7.06 8.52
C ASN A 191 18.50 -6.52 8.83
N GLN A 192 18.90 -5.44 8.19
CA GLN A 192 20.25 -4.89 8.27
C GLN A 192 20.23 -3.36 8.35
N PRO A 193 21.25 -2.75 8.96
CA PRO A 193 21.49 -1.33 8.82
C PRO A 193 21.68 -0.96 7.35
N LEU A 194 21.20 0.20 6.96
CA LEU A 194 21.52 0.79 5.67
C LEU A 194 23.01 1.16 5.63
N GLN A 195 23.75 0.59 4.67
CA GLN A 195 25.14 0.92 4.44
C GLN A 195 25.30 2.00 3.36
N ASN A 196 24.53 1.88 2.29
CA ASN A 196 24.48 2.83 1.19
C ASN A 196 23.17 2.72 0.46
N PHE A 197 22.77 3.81 -0.20
CA PHE A 197 21.65 3.86 -1.14
C PHE A 197 21.98 4.83 -2.27
N TYR A 198 21.87 4.35 -3.48
CA TYR A 198 22.03 5.15 -4.70
C TYR A 198 20.71 5.15 -5.45
N GLN A 199 20.18 6.34 -5.74
CA GLN A 199 18.97 6.46 -6.54
C GLN A 199 19.21 5.90 -7.93
N ALA A 200 18.27 5.06 -8.41
CA ALA A 200 18.33 4.55 -9.77
C ALA A 200 18.06 5.65 -10.80
N GLU A 201 18.43 5.39 -12.03
CA GLU A 201 18.33 6.31 -13.15
C GLU A 201 16.89 6.80 -13.34
N GLN A 202 16.73 8.01 -13.86
CA GLN A 202 15.44 8.68 -13.98
C GLN A 202 14.38 7.88 -14.76
N TYR A 203 14.80 7.01 -15.70
CA TYR A 203 13.88 6.18 -16.45
C TYR A 203 13.24 5.06 -15.62
N HIS A 204 13.82 4.70 -14.46
CA HIS A 204 13.26 3.74 -13.51
C HIS A 204 12.25 4.37 -12.56
N GLN A 205 12.36 5.65 -12.27
CA GLN A 205 11.45 6.35 -11.37
C GLN A 205 10.05 6.43 -11.97
N ASP A 206 9.02 6.15 -11.19
CA ASP A 206 7.60 6.14 -11.62
C ASP A 206 7.36 5.26 -12.88
N TYR A 207 8.11 4.15 -13.00
CA TYR A 207 8.13 3.37 -14.24
C TYR A 207 6.74 2.86 -14.62
N LEU A 208 5.97 2.27 -13.71
CA LEU A 208 4.65 1.73 -14.00
C LEU A 208 3.59 2.83 -14.22
N MET A 209 3.78 4.02 -13.67
CA MET A 209 2.95 5.17 -13.99
C MET A 209 3.18 5.63 -15.44
N LYS A 210 4.44 5.66 -15.88
CA LYS A 210 4.83 6.02 -17.25
C LYS A 210 4.50 4.92 -18.25
N ASN A 211 4.52 3.65 -17.81
CA ASN A 211 4.30 2.45 -18.61
C ASN A 211 3.23 1.54 -17.96
N PRO A 212 1.92 1.85 -18.08
CA PRO A 212 0.87 1.12 -17.38
C PRO A 212 0.75 -0.37 -17.72
N ASN A 213 1.28 -0.79 -18.86
CA ASN A 213 1.35 -2.19 -19.29
C ASN A 213 2.74 -2.80 -19.06
N GLY A 214 3.60 -2.13 -18.29
CA GLY A 214 4.93 -2.62 -17.95
C GLY A 214 4.87 -3.87 -17.08
N TYR A 215 5.98 -4.61 -17.04
CA TYR A 215 6.10 -5.78 -16.18
C TYR A 215 5.96 -5.39 -14.69
N CYS A 216 5.10 -6.11 -13.99
CA CYS A 216 4.91 -5.99 -12.56
C CYS A 216 4.67 -7.37 -11.94
N HIS A 217 5.39 -7.71 -10.87
CA HIS A 217 5.17 -8.94 -10.11
C HIS A 217 4.28 -8.70 -8.86
N VAL A 218 3.98 -7.44 -8.57
CA VAL A 218 3.17 -7.00 -7.42
C VAL A 218 1.73 -6.76 -7.87
N ASP A 219 0.77 -7.27 -7.12
CA ASP A 219 -0.63 -6.84 -7.25
C ASP A 219 -0.80 -5.48 -6.57
N LEU A 220 -0.90 -4.44 -7.38
CA LEU A 220 -0.99 -3.06 -6.89
C LEU A 220 -2.31 -2.77 -6.16
N ASN A 221 -3.36 -3.58 -6.35
CA ASN A 221 -4.65 -3.39 -5.67
C ASN A 221 -4.57 -3.73 -4.17
N LEU A 222 -3.59 -4.53 -3.76
CA LEU A 222 -3.33 -4.81 -2.35
C LEU A 222 -2.98 -3.54 -1.53
N ALA A 223 -2.60 -2.44 -2.17
CA ALA A 223 -2.38 -1.16 -1.51
C ALA A 223 -3.69 -0.54 -0.98
N ASP A 224 -4.80 -0.81 -1.65
CA ASP A 224 -6.13 -0.28 -1.28
C ASP A 224 -6.80 -1.13 -0.17
N GLU A 225 -6.26 -2.33 0.10
CA GLU A 225 -6.78 -3.18 1.17
C GLU A 225 -6.38 -2.64 2.55
N PRO A 226 -7.33 -2.48 3.48
CA PRO A 226 -7.02 -1.99 4.82
C PRO A 226 -6.05 -2.96 5.53
N LEU A 227 -5.19 -2.40 6.37
CA LEU A 227 -4.41 -3.22 7.29
C LEU A 227 -5.33 -3.92 8.29
N PRO A 228 -5.00 -5.15 8.72
CA PRO A 228 -5.70 -5.73 9.86
C PRO A 228 -5.60 -4.75 11.03
N SER A 229 -6.74 -4.42 11.63
CA SER A 229 -6.75 -3.58 12.83
C SER A 229 -5.73 -4.15 13.82
N PRO A 230 -4.87 -3.31 14.43
CA PRO A 230 -3.97 -3.79 15.46
C PRO A 230 -4.81 -4.54 16.50
N ALA A 231 -4.42 -5.77 16.82
CA ALA A 231 -5.02 -6.48 17.94
C ALA A 231 -4.95 -5.52 19.12
N ALA A 232 -6.10 -5.21 19.73
CA ALA A 232 -6.17 -4.32 20.88
C ALA A 232 -5.07 -4.74 21.88
N PRO A 233 -4.30 -3.78 22.44
CA PRO A 233 -3.17 -4.11 23.29
C PRO A 233 -3.65 -5.11 24.37
N ALA A 234 -2.88 -6.17 24.56
CA ALA A 234 -3.17 -7.23 25.52
C ALA A 234 -3.19 -6.66 26.94
N GLY A 235 -4.28 -6.03 27.31
CA GLY A 235 -4.49 -5.30 28.58
C GLY A 235 -5.85 -4.64 28.66
N GLN A 236 -6.54 -4.41 27.53
CA GLN A 236 -7.97 -4.22 27.57
C GLN A 236 -8.56 -5.63 27.56
N THR A 237 -9.17 -6.03 28.67
CA THR A 237 -9.97 -7.23 28.76
C THR A 237 -10.84 -7.30 27.52
N GLN A 238 -10.41 -8.11 26.52
CA GLN A 238 -11.35 -8.67 25.57
C GLN A 238 -12.44 -9.22 26.47
N GLN A 239 -13.63 -8.63 26.41
CA GLN A 239 -14.77 -9.37 26.90
C GLN A 239 -14.67 -10.71 26.18
N GLU A 240 -14.23 -11.73 26.88
CA GLU A 240 -14.12 -13.08 26.35
C GLU A 240 -15.39 -13.33 25.56
N PHE A 241 -15.24 -13.67 24.27
CA PHE A 241 -16.38 -14.00 23.44
C PHE A 241 -17.15 -15.10 24.17
N ASP A 242 -18.21 -14.72 24.84
CA ASP A 242 -19.05 -15.64 25.60
C ASP A 242 -19.94 -16.40 24.60
N ALA A 243 -19.41 -17.51 24.11
CA ALA A 243 -20.11 -18.38 23.18
C ALA A 243 -21.48 -18.85 23.74
N SER A 244 -21.69 -18.78 25.04
CA SER A 244 -22.98 -19.16 25.67
C SER A 244 -24.10 -18.15 25.36
N ARG A 245 -23.72 -16.90 24.98
CA ARG A 245 -24.68 -15.86 24.56
C ARG A 245 -25.26 -16.12 23.16
N PHE A 246 -24.58 -16.93 22.34
CA PHE A 246 -24.96 -17.22 20.96
C PHE A 246 -25.46 -18.65 20.86
N GLN A 247 -26.68 -18.87 21.37
CA GLN A 247 -27.32 -20.16 21.22
C GLN A 247 -28.01 -20.25 19.86
N LYS A 248 -27.67 -21.31 19.11
CA LYS A 248 -28.36 -21.61 17.86
C LYS A 248 -29.86 -21.82 18.16
N PRO A 249 -30.77 -21.06 17.56
CA PRO A 249 -32.20 -21.31 17.69
C PRO A 249 -32.57 -22.72 17.23
N ASP A 250 -33.69 -23.22 17.74
CA ASP A 250 -34.24 -24.50 17.33
C ASP A 250 -34.64 -24.48 15.84
N SER A 251 -34.71 -25.67 15.23
CA SER A 251 -34.96 -25.80 13.78
C SER A 251 -36.31 -25.17 13.35
N LYS A 252 -37.31 -25.13 14.21
CA LYS A 252 -38.62 -24.56 13.90
C LYS A 252 -38.54 -23.02 13.85
N THR A 253 -37.81 -22.43 14.77
CA THR A 253 -37.54 -21.00 14.81
C THR A 253 -36.70 -20.58 13.60
N LEU A 254 -35.66 -21.36 13.21
CA LEU A 254 -34.87 -21.11 12.04
C LEU A 254 -35.64 -21.19 10.73
N GLN A 255 -36.56 -22.16 10.61
CA GLN A 255 -37.46 -22.26 9.44
C GLN A 255 -38.40 -21.08 9.29
N GLN A 256 -38.75 -20.40 10.40
CA GLN A 256 -39.59 -19.20 10.37
C GLN A 256 -38.80 -17.93 10.06
N ARG A 257 -37.54 -17.87 10.47
CA ARG A 257 -36.67 -16.68 10.32
C ARG A 257 -35.94 -16.63 9.00
N LEU A 258 -35.51 -17.79 8.49
CA LEU A 258 -34.69 -17.91 7.30
C LEU A 258 -35.57 -18.17 6.07
N SER A 259 -35.17 -17.63 4.93
CA SER A 259 -35.73 -18.07 3.64
C SER A 259 -35.42 -19.56 3.40
N ARG A 260 -36.13 -20.17 2.47
CA ARG A 260 -35.91 -21.56 2.10
C ARG A 260 -34.45 -21.81 1.65
N GLU A 261 -33.86 -20.89 0.94
CA GLU A 261 -32.48 -20.98 0.44
C GLU A 261 -31.47 -20.83 1.56
N GLU A 262 -31.61 -19.79 2.39
CA GLU A 262 -30.78 -19.58 3.60
C GLU A 262 -30.83 -20.78 4.55
N TYR A 263 -32.01 -21.38 4.74
CA TYR A 263 -32.14 -22.58 5.55
C TYR A 263 -31.42 -23.79 4.95
N GLN A 264 -31.52 -24.01 3.61
CA GLN A 264 -30.82 -25.07 2.94
C GLN A 264 -29.29 -24.91 3.02
N VAL A 265 -28.79 -23.70 2.79
CA VAL A 265 -27.36 -23.41 2.86
C VAL A 265 -26.83 -23.58 4.30
N THR A 266 -27.49 -23.01 5.29
CA THR A 266 -26.98 -22.94 6.67
C THR A 266 -27.24 -24.21 7.50
N GLN A 267 -28.31 -24.99 7.20
CA GLN A 267 -28.71 -26.14 8.01
C GLN A 267 -28.55 -27.49 7.29
N ASN A 268 -28.56 -27.54 5.97
CA ASN A 268 -28.57 -28.76 5.20
C ASN A 268 -27.35 -28.88 4.24
N ASN A 269 -26.29 -28.13 4.48
CA ASN A 269 -25.08 -28.12 3.64
C ASN A 269 -25.37 -27.83 2.15
N GLY A 270 -26.42 -27.07 1.86
CA GLY A 270 -26.74 -26.64 0.51
C GLY A 270 -25.75 -25.57 0.04
N THR A 271 -25.76 -25.31 -1.24
CA THR A 271 -25.05 -24.18 -1.85
C THR A 271 -26.06 -23.27 -2.54
N GLU A 272 -25.89 -21.99 -2.43
CA GLU A 272 -26.66 -21.04 -3.21
C GLU A 272 -26.14 -20.98 -4.66
N ARG A 273 -26.98 -20.48 -5.54
CA ARG A 273 -26.57 -20.25 -6.93
C ARG A 273 -25.56 -19.12 -6.97
N ALA A 274 -24.48 -19.27 -7.74
CA ALA A 274 -23.46 -18.23 -7.91
C ALA A 274 -24.10 -16.88 -8.31
N PHE A 275 -23.67 -15.82 -7.66
CA PHE A 275 -24.14 -14.43 -7.89
C PHE A 275 -25.65 -14.22 -7.67
N SER A 276 -26.29 -15.01 -6.81
CA SER A 276 -27.72 -14.86 -6.50
C SER A 276 -28.02 -14.21 -5.16
N HIS A 277 -27.02 -14.09 -4.29
CA HIS A 277 -27.22 -13.55 -2.94
C HIS A 277 -27.14 -12.02 -2.94
N ARG A 278 -27.96 -11.38 -2.09
CA ARG A 278 -27.98 -9.91 -1.94
C ARG A 278 -26.66 -9.30 -1.49
N TYR A 279 -25.74 -10.11 -0.95
CA TYR A 279 -24.41 -9.68 -0.49
C TYR A 279 -23.31 -9.87 -1.55
N ASP A 280 -23.58 -10.51 -2.69
CA ASP A 280 -22.60 -10.73 -3.74
C ASP A 280 -22.04 -9.42 -4.35
N GLY A 281 -22.77 -8.32 -4.21
CA GLY A 281 -22.36 -6.99 -4.64
C GLY A 281 -22.14 -6.00 -3.48
N LEU A 282 -22.09 -6.45 -2.23
CA LEU A 282 -21.96 -5.58 -1.07
C LEU A 282 -20.47 -5.48 -0.67
N PHE A 283 -19.87 -4.34 -0.96
CA PHE A 283 -18.48 -4.01 -0.63
C PHE A 283 -18.36 -2.83 0.35
N GLU A 284 -19.40 -2.58 1.15
CA GLU A 284 -19.42 -1.49 2.12
C GLU A 284 -18.74 -1.91 3.42
N PRO A 285 -17.95 -1.04 4.07
CA PRO A 285 -17.43 -1.31 5.40
C PRO A 285 -18.56 -1.52 6.40
N GLY A 286 -18.50 -2.61 7.16
CA GLY A 286 -19.55 -2.93 8.15
C GLY A 286 -19.23 -4.14 8.99
N LEU A 287 -19.99 -4.31 10.07
CA LEU A 287 -19.98 -5.53 10.87
C LEU A 287 -20.92 -6.56 10.21
N TYR A 288 -20.36 -7.66 9.76
CA TYR A 288 -21.10 -8.79 9.21
C TYR A 288 -21.34 -9.80 10.32
N VAL A 289 -22.60 -10.11 10.59
CA VAL A 289 -23.00 -11.07 11.62
C VAL A 289 -23.56 -12.33 10.96
N ASP A 290 -23.40 -13.46 11.66
CA ASP A 290 -23.95 -14.73 11.22
C ASP A 290 -25.48 -14.67 11.21
N ILE A 291 -26.09 -15.08 10.09
CA ILE A 291 -27.55 -15.00 9.89
C ILE A 291 -28.33 -15.96 10.81
N VAL A 292 -27.68 -16.98 11.36
CA VAL A 292 -28.28 -17.98 12.22
C VAL A 292 -28.25 -17.55 13.67
N SER A 293 -27.12 -17.08 14.16
CA SER A 293 -26.88 -16.72 15.56
C SER A 293 -27.04 -15.22 15.85
N GLY A 294 -26.94 -14.36 14.86
CA GLY A 294 -27.13 -12.91 14.99
C GLY A 294 -25.88 -12.15 15.29
#